data_cc925c52e9e3af3b6cc025bfbda356b2
#
_entry.id   cc925c52e9e3af3b6cc025bfbda356b2
#
_cell.length_a   1.000
_cell.length_b   1.000
_cell.length_c   1.000
_cell.angle_alpha   90.00
_cell.angle_beta   90.00
_cell.angle_gamma   90.00
#
_symmetry.space_group_name_H-M   'P 1'
#
loop_
_entity.id
_entity.type
_entity.pdbx_description
1 polymer ?
#
loop_
_entity_poly.entity_id
_entity_poly.type
_entity_poly.pdbx_seq_one_letter_code
_entity_poly.pdbx_strand_id
1 'polypeptide(L)'
;GDPLRQINWKASAHTQKLLVRTFQPAISLETMILLDLHASDYERRDRLYWTEWAIVTAASIATHLVNQRQAVGLMSNGVDPLRIQEDAREFDEVTGRLLFQTLVGESARSYLPTPIPPGDGRSHLMKVLEQLARLDTRDTIPLSEWASTAGVRLSWGVTILAITGQGDEPRCNALHRLARAGFNPILIAVEPDANFGLVRERARRLGFRAYNLTSRADLDRIARPEVGRPAGATP
;
A
#
# COMPACT_ATOMS: atom_id res chain seq x y z
N GLY A 1 -9.12 -26.95 -27.54
CA GLY A 1 -8.53 -26.52 -28.84
C GLY A 1 -8.54 -25.01 -28.90
N ASP A 2 -7.43 -24.43 -29.30
CA ASP A 2 -7.29 -22.96 -29.37
C ASP A 2 -8.26 -22.40 -30.42
N PRO A 3 -9.00 -21.33 -30.12
CA PRO A 3 -9.95 -20.78 -31.08
C PRO A 3 -9.23 -20.23 -32.30
N LEU A 4 -9.71 -20.53 -33.51
CA LEU A 4 -9.18 -20.11 -34.81
C LEU A 4 -8.90 -18.59 -34.92
N ARG A 5 -9.49 -17.79 -34.04
CA ARG A 5 -9.31 -16.33 -33.89
C ARG A 5 -7.91 -15.94 -33.41
N GLN A 6 -7.17 -16.86 -32.79
CA GLN A 6 -5.83 -16.60 -32.24
C GLN A 6 -4.70 -16.94 -33.23
N ILE A 7 -5.01 -17.46 -34.38
CA ILE A 7 -4.02 -17.81 -35.41
C ILE A 7 -3.56 -16.52 -36.09
N ASN A 8 -2.24 -16.31 -36.12
CA ASN A 8 -1.63 -15.25 -36.92
C ASN A 8 -1.43 -15.71 -38.35
N TRP A 9 -2.48 -15.66 -39.16
CA TRP A 9 -2.48 -16.15 -40.54
C TRP A 9 -1.36 -15.57 -41.41
N LYS A 10 -1.05 -14.28 -41.23
CA LYS A 10 0.01 -13.60 -41.99
C LYS A 10 1.41 -14.14 -41.66
N ALA A 11 1.71 -14.36 -40.41
CA ALA A 11 3.00 -14.92 -39.98
C ALA A 11 3.08 -16.41 -40.26
N SER A 12 1.96 -17.14 -40.12
CA SER A 12 1.88 -18.58 -40.45
C SER A 12 2.13 -18.83 -41.92
N ALA A 13 1.59 -18.00 -42.82
CA ALA A 13 1.82 -18.11 -44.26
C ALA A 13 3.28 -17.86 -44.64
N HIS A 14 3.97 -16.99 -43.93
CA HIS A 14 5.38 -16.67 -44.22
C HIS A 14 6.36 -17.73 -43.72
N THR A 15 6.02 -18.38 -42.60
CA THR A 15 6.90 -19.36 -41.93
C THR A 15 6.54 -20.83 -42.28
N GLN A 16 5.44 -21.06 -42.99
CA GLN A 16 4.85 -22.39 -43.26
C GLN A 16 4.59 -23.21 -41.95
N LYS A 17 4.50 -22.54 -40.81
CA LYS A 17 4.18 -23.14 -39.52
C LYS A 17 2.99 -22.41 -38.90
N LEU A 18 2.08 -23.17 -38.30
CA LEU A 18 0.93 -22.58 -37.60
C LEU A 18 1.42 -21.78 -36.40
N LEU A 19 1.35 -20.44 -36.47
CA LEU A 19 1.71 -19.53 -35.37
C LEU A 19 0.45 -19.03 -34.68
N VAL A 20 0.30 -19.40 -33.40
CA VAL A 20 -0.78 -18.97 -32.54
C VAL A 20 -0.29 -17.76 -31.73
N ARG A 21 -1.08 -16.69 -31.69
CA ARG A 21 -0.84 -15.58 -30.77
C ARG A 21 -1.14 -16.07 -29.36
N THR A 22 -0.10 -16.36 -28.60
CA THR A 22 -0.22 -16.57 -27.17
C THR A 22 -0.21 -15.19 -26.52
N PHE A 23 -1.35 -14.75 -26.00
CA PHE A 23 -1.36 -13.63 -25.08
C PHE A 23 -0.75 -14.15 -23.78
N GLN A 24 0.51 -13.86 -23.51
CA GLN A 24 0.96 -13.83 -22.13
C GLN A 24 0.16 -12.69 -21.50
N PRO A 25 -0.64 -12.96 -20.45
CA PRO A 25 -1.17 -11.87 -19.66
C PRO A 25 0.06 -11.06 -19.24
N ALA A 26 0.15 -9.80 -19.67
CA ALA A 26 1.06 -8.86 -19.08
C ALA A 26 0.62 -8.84 -17.60
N ILE A 27 1.42 -9.47 -16.73
CA ILE A 27 1.21 -9.33 -15.28
C ILE A 27 1.48 -7.85 -15.05
N SER A 28 0.40 -7.09 -15.04
CA SER A 28 0.46 -5.70 -14.65
C SER A 28 0.93 -5.71 -13.21
N LEU A 29 2.16 -5.30 -12.98
CA LEU A 29 2.72 -5.19 -11.64
C LEU A 29 2.13 -3.93 -10.98
N GLU A 30 0.82 -3.91 -10.86
CA GLU A 30 0.11 -2.85 -10.18
C GLU A 30 0.32 -3.00 -8.67
N THR A 31 0.64 -1.90 -8.02
CA THR A 31 0.81 -1.84 -6.58
C THR A 31 -0.16 -0.83 -6.00
N MET A 32 -0.89 -1.21 -4.96
CA MET A 32 -1.70 -0.31 -4.15
C MET A 32 -1.06 -0.14 -2.79
N ILE A 33 -0.71 1.07 -2.43
CA ILE A 33 -0.26 1.43 -1.09
C ILE A 33 -1.50 1.67 -0.23
N LEU A 34 -1.65 0.90 0.85
CA LEU A 34 -2.60 1.15 1.93
C LEU A 34 -1.84 1.81 3.07
N LEU A 35 -1.95 3.12 3.19
CA LEU A 35 -1.28 3.88 4.25
C LEU A 35 -2.23 4.04 5.44
N ASP A 36 -1.90 3.40 6.53
CA ASP A 36 -2.62 3.48 7.79
C ASP A 36 -2.11 4.68 8.60
N LEU A 37 -3.01 5.62 8.86
CA LEU A 37 -2.78 6.80 9.71
C LEU A 37 -3.85 6.90 10.81
N HIS A 38 -4.47 5.77 11.17
CA HIS A 38 -5.35 5.72 12.35
C HIS A 38 -4.52 5.92 13.62
N ALA A 39 -4.84 6.95 14.38
CA ALA A 39 -3.99 7.41 15.48
C ALA A 39 -3.77 6.33 16.56
N SER A 40 -4.79 5.53 16.87
CA SER A 40 -4.70 4.46 17.87
C SER A 40 -3.90 3.23 17.38
N ASP A 41 -3.52 3.18 16.10
CA ASP A 41 -2.68 2.12 15.52
C ASP A 41 -1.19 2.36 15.71
N TYR A 42 -0.83 3.49 16.38
CA TYR A 42 0.53 3.90 16.68
C TYR A 42 0.74 4.11 18.18
N GLU A 43 1.95 3.87 18.67
CA GLU A 43 2.28 4.12 20.06
C GLU A 43 2.16 5.61 20.39
N ARG A 44 1.39 5.94 21.45
CA ARG A 44 1.00 7.30 21.78
C ARG A 44 2.18 8.27 21.98
N ARG A 45 3.30 7.75 22.53
CA ARG A 45 4.46 8.58 22.90
C ARG A 45 5.16 9.17 21.67
N ASP A 46 5.38 8.34 20.63
CA ASP A 46 6.17 8.70 19.46
C ASP A 46 5.32 8.72 18.17
N ARG A 47 3.99 8.79 18.33
CA ARG A 47 3.01 8.72 17.24
C ARG A 47 3.34 9.65 16.08
N LEU A 48 3.62 10.94 16.37
CA LEU A 48 3.90 11.92 15.33
C LEU A 48 5.12 11.50 14.49
N TYR A 49 6.17 11.02 15.14
CA TYR A 49 7.36 10.57 14.43
C TYR A 49 7.08 9.37 13.51
N TRP A 50 6.37 8.37 14.03
CA TRP A 50 6.12 7.15 13.27
C TRP A 50 5.08 7.32 12.16
N THR A 51 4.09 8.18 12.34
CA THR A 51 3.13 8.51 11.26
C THR A 51 3.79 9.30 10.14
N GLU A 52 4.65 10.28 10.46
CA GLU A 52 5.49 10.96 9.47
C GLU A 52 6.43 9.97 8.76
N TRP A 53 7.02 9.04 9.50
CA TRP A 53 7.87 8.01 8.90
C TRP A 53 7.08 7.06 7.97
N ALA A 54 5.84 6.74 8.30
CA ALA A 54 4.95 5.98 7.43
C ALA A 54 4.66 6.72 6.12
N ILE A 55 4.40 8.04 6.18
CA ILE A 55 4.22 8.90 5.01
C ILE A 55 5.49 8.94 4.15
N VAL A 56 6.66 9.14 4.76
CA VAL A 56 7.96 9.14 4.07
C VAL A 56 8.23 7.79 3.41
N THR A 57 7.90 6.69 4.09
CA THR A 57 8.02 5.33 3.55
C THR A 57 7.13 5.13 2.34
N ALA A 58 5.86 5.55 2.41
CA ALA A 58 4.91 5.49 1.29
C ALA A 58 5.39 6.31 0.09
N ALA A 59 5.85 7.55 0.32
CA ALA A 59 6.38 8.43 -0.72
C ALA A 59 7.64 7.86 -1.40
N SER A 60 8.54 7.27 -0.61
CA SER A 60 9.78 6.67 -1.09
C SER A 60 9.49 5.45 -1.97
N ILE A 61 8.59 4.58 -1.52
CA ILE A 61 8.18 3.39 -2.28
C ILE A 61 7.45 3.81 -3.56
N ALA A 62 6.50 4.74 -3.50
CA ALA A 62 5.80 5.24 -4.68
C ALA A 62 6.77 5.81 -5.71
N THR A 63 7.74 6.62 -5.28
CA THR A 63 8.78 7.19 -6.14
C THR A 63 9.63 6.10 -6.78
N HIS A 64 10.04 5.09 -6.01
CA HIS A 64 10.83 3.96 -6.50
C HIS A 64 10.09 3.17 -7.57
N LEU A 65 8.81 2.81 -7.31
CA LEU A 65 7.99 2.04 -8.24
C LEU A 65 7.75 2.79 -9.56
N VAL A 66 7.41 4.08 -9.50
CA VAL A 66 7.20 4.90 -10.70
C VAL A 66 8.49 5.05 -11.51
N ASN A 67 9.65 5.19 -10.86
CA ASN A 67 10.95 5.22 -11.55
C ASN A 67 11.24 3.88 -12.25
N GLN A 68 10.71 2.77 -11.75
CA GLN A 68 10.77 1.46 -12.41
C GLN A 68 9.63 1.23 -13.42
N ARG A 69 8.85 2.26 -13.76
CA ARG A 69 7.69 2.19 -14.65
C ARG A 69 6.61 1.20 -14.19
N GLN A 70 6.47 1.05 -12.89
CA GLN A 70 5.40 0.27 -12.28
C GLN A 70 4.25 1.18 -11.87
N ALA A 71 3.03 0.71 -12.09
CA ALA A 71 1.85 1.46 -11.68
C ALA A 71 1.67 1.39 -10.16
N VAL A 72 1.48 2.55 -9.51
CA VAL A 72 1.27 2.67 -8.07
C VAL A 72 0.01 3.48 -7.79
N GLY A 73 -0.81 3.00 -6.86
CA GLY A 73 -1.97 3.71 -6.33
C GLY A 73 -1.79 3.99 -4.83
N LEU A 74 -2.66 4.85 -4.29
CA LEU A 74 -2.67 5.21 -2.88
C LEU A 74 -4.09 5.18 -2.32
N MET A 75 -4.24 4.54 -1.18
CA MET A 75 -5.40 4.66 -0.30
C MET A 75 -4.91 4.93 1.12
N SER A 76 -5.61 5.76 1.87
CA SER A 76 -5.30 6.02 3.27
C SER A 76 -6.58 6.17 4.09
N ASN A 77 -6.50 5.78 5.36
CA ASN A 77 -7.49 6.08 6.39
C ASN A 77 -7.14 7.33 7.20
N GLY A 78 -6.10 8.08 6.81
CA GLY A 78 -5.83 9.42 7.32
C GLY A 78 -6.91 10.41 6.88
N VAL A 79 -6.83 11.63 7.39
CA VAL A 79 -7.77 12.72 7.05
C VAL A 79 -7.08 13.69 6.10
N ASP A 80 -7.80 14.13 5.06
CA ASP A 80 -7.39 15.26 4.23
C ASP A 80 -8.06 16.53 4.79
N PRO A 81 -7.33 17.45 5.46
CA PRO A 81 -7.91 18.65 6.07
C PRO A 81 -8.66 19.55 5.09
N LEU A 82 -8.33 19.49 3.79
CA LEU A 82 -9.04 20.28 2.77
C LEU A 82 -10.45 19.76 2.48
N ARG A 83 -10.77 18.53 2.91
CA ARG A 83 -12.10 17.94 2.76
C ARG A 83 -13.02 18.21 3.93
N ILE A 84 -12.48 18.73 5.04
CA ILE A 84 -13.27 19.12 6.20
C ILE A 84 -13.98 20.42 5.85
N GLN A 85 -15.31 20.36 5.78
CA GLN A 85 -16.14 21.54 5.53
C GLN A 85 -15.94 22.56 6.65
N GLU A 86 -16.00 23.86 6.34
CA GLU A 86 -15.78 24.94 7.31
C GLU A 86 -16.72 24.84 8.51
N ASP A 87 -17.96 24.39 8.28
CA ASP A 87 -18.97 24.20 9.33
C ASP A 87 -18.66 23.10 10.34
N ALA A 88 -17.71 22.20 10.02
CA ALA A 88 -17.25 21.13 10.90
C ALA A 88 -15.96 21.50 11.65
N ARG A 89 -15.46 22.72 11.47
CA ARG A 89 -14.25 23.21 12.13
C ARG A 89 -14.63 23.87 13.45
N GLU A 90 -14.68 23.10 14.52
CA GLU A 90 -14.76 23.64 15.88
C GLU A 90 -13.35 24.04 16.35
N PHE A 91 -13.21 25.25 16.84
CA PHE A 91 -11.98 25.74 17.46
C PHE A 91 -12.14 25.74 18.98
N ASP A 92 -11.09 25.30 19.67
CA ASP A 92 -10.98 25.50 21.11
C ASP A 92 -10.83 27.02 21.36
N GLU A 93 -11.80 27.61 22.06
CA GLU A 93 -11.85 29.07 22.34
C GLU A 93 -10.64 29.55 23.13
N VAL A 94 -9.99 28.66 23.90
CA VAL A 94 -8.87 29.02 24.80
C VAL A 94 -7.52 28.89 24.08
N THR A 95 -7.35 27.83 23.27
CA THR A 95 -6.06 27.54 22.64
C THR A 95 -6.01 27.93 21.17
N GLY A 96 -7.14 28.28 20.56
CA GLY A 96 -7.27 28.56 19.13
C GLY A 96 -6.97 27.33 18.24
N ARG A 97 -6.83 26.13 18.82
CA ARG A 97 -6.60 24.89 18.10
C ARG A 97 -7.90 24.36 17.53
N LEU A 98 -7.81 23.85 16.31
CA LEU A 98 -8.92 23.12 15.70
C LEU A 98 -9.26 21.91 16.57
N LEU A 99 -10.46 21.94 17.18
CA LEU A 99 -11.05 20.79 17.84
C LEU A 99 -11.63 19.89 16.73
N PHE A 100 -10.97 18.80 16.47
CA PHE A 100 -11.58 17.77 15.67
C PHE A 100 -12.44 16.93 16.61
N GLN A 101 -13.75 16.96 16.41
CA GLN A 101 -14.63 15.97 17.02
C GLN A 101 -14.08 14.59 16.67
N THR A 102 -14.11 13.67 17.62
CA THR A 102 -13.77 12.26 17.38
C THR A 102 -14.66 11.77 16.25
N LEU A 103 -14.04 11.61 15.06
CA LEU A 103 -14.76 11.17 13.87
C LEU A 103 -15.07 9.68 14.03
N VAL A 104 -16.27 9.36 14.52
CA VAL A 104 -16.70 7.99 14.78
C VAL A 104 -17.73 7.57 13.73
N GLY A 105 -17.57 6.37 13.17
CA GLY A 105 -18.58 5.75 12.32
C GLY A 105 -18.63 6.28 10.88
N GLU A 106 -19.84 6.47 10.35
CA GLU A 106 -20.06 6.89 8.95
C GLU A 106 -19.49 8.29 8.65
N SER A 107 -19.50 9.18 9.62
CA SER A 107 -18.91 10.51 9.49
C SER A 107 -17.41 10.46 9.21
N ALA A 108 -16.68 9.53 9.80
CA ALA A 108 -15.23 9.37 9.53
C ALA A 108 -14.95 9.03 8.07
N ARG A 109 -15.84 8.29 7.40
CA ARG A 109 -15.68 7.88 5.99
C ARG A 109 -15.75 9.05 5.01
N SER A 110 -16.51 10.09 5.32
CA SER A 110 -16.65 11.26 4.44
C SER A 110 -15.40 12.13 4.38
N TYR A 111 -14.53 12.05 5.39
CA TYR A 111 -13.27 12.80 5.46
C TYR A 111 -12.05 12.02 4.96
N LEU A 112 -12.22 10.74 4.65
CA LEU A 112 -11.13 9.96 4.06
C LEU A 112 -10.76 10.53 2.68
N PRO A 113 -9.47 10.52 2.32
CA PRO A 113 -9.02 11.00 1.04
C PRO A 113 -9.59 10.13 -0.09
N THR A 114 -9.79 10.75 -1.27
CA THR A 114 -10.20 9.98 -2.45
C THR A 114 -9.09 9.01 -2.83
N PRO A 115 -9.37 7.71 -2.98
CA PRO A 115 -8.39 6.76 -3.46
C PRO A 115 -7.80 7.17 -4.81
N ILE A 116 -6.48 7.10 -4.95
CA ILE A 116 -5.78 7.25 -6.22
C ILE A 116 -5.58 5.85 -6.80
N PRO A 117 -6.21 5.50 -7.92
CA PRO A 117 -6.03 4.19 -8.54
C PRO A 117 -4.59 3.99 -9.02
N PRO A 118 -4.13 2.74 -9.22
CA PRO A 118 -2.81 2.50 -9.79
C PRO A 118 -2.61 3.21 -11.12
N GLY A 119 -1.48 3.89 -11.26
CA GLY A 119 -1.07 4.60 -12.46
C GLY A 119 0.44 4.83 -12.46
N ASP A 120 0.97 5.26 -13.58
CA ASP A 120 2.39 5.46 -13.80
C ASP A 120 2.72 6.88 -14.24
N GLY A 121 4.02 7.15 -14.35
CA GLY A 121 4.53 8.42 -14.84
C GLY A 121 4.58 9.55 -13.80
N ARG A 122 5.34 10.61 -14.15
CA ARG A 122 5.65 11.71 -13.22
C ARG A 122 4.41 12.48 -12.76
N SER A 123 3.46 12.72 -13.67
CA SER A 123 2.25 13.46 -13.32
C SER A 123 1.37 12.68 -12.32
N HIS A 124 1.33 11.35 -12.44
CA HIS A 124 0.64 10.48 -11.51
C HIS A 124 1.33 10.46 -10.14
N LEU A 125 2.67 10.33 -10.13
CA LEU A 125 3.45 10.40 -8.90
C LEU A 125 3.21 11.71 -8.14
N MET A 126 3.16 12.85 -8.85
CA MET A 126 2.89 14.14 -8.20
C MET A 126 1.53 14.15 -7.48
N LYS A 127 0.48 13.56 -8.06
CA LYS A 127 -0.83 13.43 -7.39
C LYS A 127 -0.72 12.61 -6.09
N VAL A 128 0.04 11.51 -6.12
CA VAL A 128 0.28 10.67 -4.94
C VAL A 128 1.02 11.47 -3.86
N LEU A 129 2.10 12.17 -4.22
CA LEU A 129 2.89 12.96 -3.28
C LEU A 129 2.12 14.15 -2.72
N GLU A 130 1.33 14.86 -3.54
CA GLU A 130 0.45 15.93 -3.09
C GLU A 130 -0.59 15.46 -2.08
N GLN A 131 -1.17 14.28 -2.30
CA GLN A 131 -2.10 13.71 -1.34
C GLN A 131 -1.38 13.34 -0.05
N LEU A 132 -0.24 12.63 -0.12
CA LEU A 132 0.57 12.27 1.06
C LEU A 132 0.97 13.49 1.90
N ALA A 133 1.32 14.61 1.26
CA ALA A 133 1.73 15.83 1.93
C ALA A 133 0.59 16.54 2.71
N ARG A 134 -0.66 16.20 2.43
CA ARG A 134 -1.84 16.79 3.11
C ARG A 134 -2.44 15.90 4.18
N LEU A 135 -2.05 14.61 4.22
CA LEU A 135 -2.67 13.67 5.16
C LEU A 135 -2.31 13.99 6.60
N ASP A 136 -3.32 13.96 7.45
CA ASP A 136 -3.20 14.12 8.90
C ASP A 136 -3.66 12.83 9.62
N THR A 137 -3.03 12.57 10.75
CA THR A 137 -3.28 11.41 11.60
C THR A 137 -4.42 11.70 12.55
N ARG A 138 -5.48 10.90 12.53
CA ARG A 138 -6.66 11.01 13.40
C ARG A 138 -7.19 9.61 13.78
N ASP A 139 -8.06 9.58 14.79
CA ASP A 139 -8.81 8.39 15.15
C ASP A 139 -9.99 8.20 14.17
N THR A 140 -9.69 7.61 13.03
CA THR A 140 -10.63 7.30 11.97
C THR A 140 -11.06 5.82 12.03
N ILE A 141 -11.03 5.11 10.91
CA ILE A 141 -11.34 3.69 10.82
C ILE A 141 -10.02 2.90 10.88
N PRO A 142 -9.85 1.95 11.82
CA PRO A 142 -8.62 1.18 11.92
C PRO A 142 -8.38 0.33 10.65
N LEU A 143 -7.11 0.06 10.34
CA LEU A 143 -6.72 -0.73 9.18
C LEU A 143 -7.41 -2.11 9.16
N SER A 144 -7.62 -2.72 10.32
CA SER A 144 -8.27 -4.02 10.45
C SER A 144 -9.69 -4.08 9.88
N GLU A 145 -10.42 -2.97 9.87
CA GLU A 145 -11.76 -2.84 9.31
C GLU A 145 -11.72 -2.28 7.89
N TRP A 146 -10.93 -1.23 7.69
CA TRP A 146 -10.88 -0.48 6.45
C TRP A 146 -10.23 -1.25 5.28
N ALA A 147 -9.25 -2.11 5.54
CA ALA A 147 -8.54 -2.85 4.50
C ALA A 147 -9.48 -3.68 3.61
N SER A 148 -10.60 -4.18 4.17
CA SER A 148 -11.58 -4.95 3.41
C SER A 148 -12.27 -4.12 2.30
N THR A 149 -12.43 -2.81 2.52
CA THR A 149 -13.06 -1.90 1.54
C THR A 149 -12.12 -1.56 0.38
N ALA A 150 -10.80 -1.66 0.60
CA ALA A 150 -9.79 -1.41 -0.42
C ALA A 150 -9.88 -2.41 -1.59
N GLY A 151 -10.16 -3.68 -1.29
CA GLY A 151 -10.22 -4.74 -2.30
C GLY A 151 -11.35 -4.60 -3.33
N VAL A 152 -12.44 -3.89 -2.99
CA VAL A 152 -13.65 -3.82 -3.84
C VAL A 152 -13.41 -3.12 -5.19
N ARG A 153 -12.39 -2.26 -5.28
CA ARG A 153 -12.10 -1.43 -6.46
C ARG A 153 -10.80 -1.80 -7.19
N LEU A 154 -10.11 -2.85 -6.74
CA LEU A 154 -8.82 -3.24 -7.29
C LEU A 154 -8.94 -4.42 -8.26
N SER A 155 -8.09 -4.44 -9.27
CA SER A 155 -7.93 -5.57 -10.17
C SER A 155 -7.40 -6.79 -9.41
N TRP A 156 -7.82 -7.98 -9.80
CA TRP A 156 -7.32 -9.21 -9.22
C TRP A 156 -5.79 -9.35 -9.40
N GLY A 157 -5.09 -9.86 -8.39
CA GLY A 157 -3.63 -10.05 -8.44
C GLY A 157 -2.78 -8.83 -8.13
N VAL A 158 -3.38 -7.67 -7.83
CA VAL A 158 -2.67 -6.45 -7.41
C VAL A 158 -1.86 -6.70 -6.14
N THR A 159 -0.63 -6.19 -6.10
CA THR A 159 0.18 -6.15 -4.88
C THR A 159 -0.31 -5.06 -3.95
N ILE A 160 -0.60 -5.41 -2.70
CA ILE A 160 -1.06 -4.47 -1.67
C ILE A 160 0.07 -4.27 -0.66
N LEU A 161 0.60 -3.05 -0.57
CA LEU A 161 1.58 -2.67 0.44
C LEU A 161 0.85 -1.96 1.59
N ALA A 162 0.59 -2.68 2.68
CA ALA A 162 -0.01 -2.10 3.88
C ALA A 162 1.08 -1.55 4.80
N ILE A 163 1.11 -0.23 4.97
CA ILE A 163 2.06 0.50 5.82
C ILE A 163 1.31 0.94 7.07
N THR A 164 1.76 0.49 8.25
CA THR A 164 1.11 0.72 9.55
C THR A 164 2.15 0.82 10.67
N GLY A 165 1.77 1.30 11.85
CA GLY A 165 2.64 1.32 13.02
C GLY A 165 3.15 -0.07 13.37
N GLN A 166 2.24 -0.98 13.65
CA GLN A 166 2.54 -2.32 14.16
C GLN A 166 1.85 -3.43 13.38
N GLY A 167 2.36 -4.66 13.51
CA GLY A 167 1.83 -5.86 12.87
C GLY A 167 1.07 -6.78 13.82
N ASP A 168 0.08 -6.28 14.54
CA ASP A 168 -0.73 -7.06 15.46
C ASP A 168 -1.64 -8.09 14.76
N GLU A 169 -2.34 -8.89 15.56
CA GLU A 169 -3.19 -9.96 15.05
C GLU A 169 -4.38 -9.44 14.22
N PRO A 170 -5.15 -8.41 14.65
CA PRO A 170 -6.25 -7.87 13.86
C PRO A 170 -5.83 -7.41 12.46
N ARG A 171 -4.68 -6.72 12.33
CA ARG A 171 -4.14 -6.25 11.05
C ARG A 171 -3.66 -7.40 10.19
N CYS A 172 -2.95 -8.37 10.76
CA CYS A 172 -2.56 -9.58 10.05
C CYS A 172 -3.77 -10.35 9.51
N ASN A 173 -4.85 -10.47 10.29
CA ASN A 173 -6.07 -11.14 9.86
C ASN A 173 -6.80 -10.37 8.74
N ALA A 174 -6.77 -9.02 8.76
CA ALA A 174 -7.30 -8.21 7.68
C ALA A 174 -6.54 -8.46 6.36
N LEU A 175 -5.21 -8.47 6.40
CA LEU A 175 -4.39 -8.75 5.23
C LEU A 175 -4.54 -10.20 4.74
N HIS A 176 -4.75 -11.16 5.64
CA HIS A 176 -5.06 -12.53 5.25
C HIS A 176 -6.38 -12.62 4.46
N ARG A 177 -7.41 -11.85 4.84
CA ARG A 177 -8.65 -11.79 4.04
C ARG A 177 -8.39 -11.27 2.63
N LEU A 178 -7.52 -10.26 2.46
CA LEU A 178 -7.09 -9.78 1.14
C LEU A 178 -6.32 -10.85 0.35
N ALA A 179 -5.41 -11.59 1.01
CA ALA A 179 -4.70 -12.70 0.37
C ALA A 179 -5.68 -13.76 -0.15
N ARG A 180 -6.69 -14.12 0.65
CA ARG A 180 -7.74 -15.07 0.23
C ARG A 180 -8.65 -14.54 -0.88
N ALA A 181 -8.78 -13.22 -1.01
CA ALA A 181 -9.51 -12.57 -2.09
C ALA A 181 -8.69 -12.51 -3.40
N GLY A 182 -7.45 -13.02 -3.42
CA GLY A 182 -6.61 -13.11 -4.62
C GLY A 182 -5.66 -11.92 -4.81
N PHE A 183 -5.44 -11.10 -3.78
CA PHE A 183 -4.41 -10.06 -3.77
C PHE A 183 -3.09 -10.59 -3.21
N ASN A 184 -2.01 -9.83 -3.42
CA ASN A 184 -0.69 -10.13 -2.89
C ASN A 184 -0.31 -9.12 -1.79
N PRO A 185 -0.82 -9.26 -0.54
CA PRO A 185 -0.52 -8.32 0.51
C PRO A 185 0.91 -8.47 1.03
N ILE A 186 1.48 -7.33 1.40
CA ILE A 186 2.76 -7.21 2.09
C ILE A 186 2.54 -6.23 3.25
N LEU A 187 2.89 -6.64 4.46
CA LEU A 187 2.86 -5.79 5.64
C LEU A 187 4.18 -5.06 5.81
N ILE A 188 4.11 -3.75 6.00
CA ILE A 188 5.25 -2.91 6.37
C ILE A 188 4.93 -2.24 7.71
N ALA A 189 5.55 -2.71 8.79
CA ALA A 189 5.47 -2.08 10.09
C ALA A 189 6.59 -1.05 10.23
N VAL A 190 6.25 0.16 10.67
CA VAL A 190 7.22 1.26 10.77
C VAL A 190 7.71 1.50 12.19
N GLU A 191 6.99 1.05 13.20
CA GLU A 191 7.44 1.14 14.59
C GLU A 191 8.44 0.04 14.94
N PRO A 192 9.40 0.30 15.85
CA PRO A 192 10.28 -0.73 16.37
C PRO A 192 9.47 -1.79 17.13
N ASP A 193 9.69 -3.05 16.82
CA ASP A 193 9.10 -4.17 17.53
C ASP A 193 10.18 -5.21 17.86
N ALA A 194 10.50 -5.34 19.14
CA ALA A 194 11.46 -6.33 19.61
C ALA A 194 11.06 -7.78 19.25
N ASN A 195 9.76 -8.02 19.09
CA ASN A 195 9.20 -9.33 18.79
C ASN A 195 8.75 -9.46 17.32
N PHE A 196 9.24 -8.59 16.42
CA PHE A 196 8.84 -8.62 15.01
C PHE A 196 9.02 -9.99 14.33
N GLY A 197 9.90 -10.84 14.86
CA GLY A 197 10.01 -12.24 14.45
C GLY A 197 8.70 -13.01 14.51
N LEU A 198 7.87 -12.76 15.54
CA LEU A 198 6.54 -13.36 15.69
C LEU A 198 5.54 -12.84 14.66
N VAL A 199 5.62 -11.53 14.36
CA VAL A 199 4.79 -10.91 13.30
C VAL A 199 5.12 -11.53 11.94
N ARG A 200 6.41 -11.67 11.62
CA ARG A 200 6.88 -12.28 10.37
C ARG A 200 6.42 -13.73 10.24
N GLU A 201 6.53 -14.51 11.32
CA GLU A 201 6.10 -15.91 11.32
C GLU A 201 4.57 -16.03 11.17
N ARG A 202 3.80 -15.15 11.83
CA ARG A 202 2.34 -15.07 11.67
C ARG A 202 1.97 -14.73 10.22
N ALA A 203 2.57 -13.69 9.64
CA ALA A 203 2.34 -13.29 8.26
C ALA A 203 2.64 -14.45 7.28
N ARG A 204 3.77 -15.14 7.47
CA ARG A 204 4.14 -16.30 6.65
C ARG A 204 3.09 -17.42 6.72
N ARG A 205 2.57 -17.75 7.92
CA ARG A 205 1.49 -18.74 8.09
C ARG A 205 0.18 -18.31 7.43
N LEU A 206 -0.08 -17.00 7.40
CA LEU A 206 -1.28 -16.41 6.79
C LEU A 206 -1.13 -16.16 5.26
N GLY A 207 0.03 -16.53 4.68
CA GLY A 207 0.25 -16.51 3.23
C GLY A 207 0.76 -15.19 2.67
N PHE A 208 1.36 -14.30 3.49
CA PHE A 208 1.95 -13.05 3.02
C PHE A 208 3.29 -12.75 3.71
N ARG A 209 3.96 -11.67 3.29
CA ARG A 209 5.25 -11.24 3.84
C ARG A 209 5.08 -10.03 4.75
N ALA A 210 5.97 -9.92 5.75
CA ALA A 210 6.04 -8.77 6.64
C ALA A 210 7.47 -8.26 6.77
N TYR A 211 7.61 -6.92 6.76
CA TYR A 211 8.87 -6.21 6.90
C TYR A 211 8.74 -5.15 7.99
N ASN A 212 9.84 -4.89 8.71
CA ASN A 212 9.93 -3.80 9.67
C ASN A 212 10.90 -2.76 9.13
N LEU A 213 10.42 -1.53 8.91
CA LEU A 213 11.15 -0.42 8.32
C LEU A 213 11.21 0.74 9.29
N THR A 214 12.13 0.70 10.21
CA THR A 214 12.28 1.70 11.28
C THR A 214 13.29 2.80 10.96
N SER A 215 14.04 2.63 9.85
CA SER A 215 15.12 3.55 9.50
C SER A 215 15.29 3.70 8.00
N ARG A 216 15.97 4.78 7.59
CA ARG A 216 16.34 5.02 6.19
C ARG A 216 17.20 3.90 5.61
N ALA A 217 18.08 3.31 6.43
CA ALA A 217 18.90 2.18 5.99
C ALA A 217 18.08 0.95 5.60
N ASP A 218 16.91 0.76 6.20
CA ASP A 218 15.99 -0.33 5.84
C ASP A 218 15.35 -0.09 4.49
N LEU A 219 14.96 1.16 4.18
CA LEU A 219 14.45 1.54 2.86
C LEU A 219 15.51 1.34 1.76
N ASP A 220 16.77 1.71 2.03
CA ASP A 220 17.88 1.56 1.08
C ASP A 220 18.16 0.09 0.77
N ARG A 221 17.95 -0.82 1.71
CA ARG A 221 18.08 -2.28 1.48
C ARG A 221 17.02 -2.82 0.54
N ILE A 222 15.78 -2.36 0.67
CA ILE A 222 14.69 -2.80 -0.21
C ILE A 222 14.89 -2.26 -1.63
N ALA A 223 15.42 -1.05 -1.76
CA ALA A 223 15.68 -0.43 -3.06
C ALA A 223 16.85 -1.07 -3.84
N ARG A 224 17.74 -1.81 -3.16
CA ARG A 224 18.85 -2.51 -3.81
C ARG A 224 18.39 -3.93 -4.12
N PRO A 225 18.32 -4.36 -5.40
CA PRO A 225 18.14 -5.76 -5.72
C PRO A 225 19.32 -6.52 -5.08
N GLU A 226 19.02 -7.60 -4.34
CA GLU A 226 20.06 -8.56 -3.97
C GLU A 226 20.71 -9.06 -5.26
N VAL A 227 21.90 -8.54 -5.56
CA VAL A 227 22.78 -9.15 -6.56
C VAL A 227 23.04 -10.56 -6.04
N GLY A 228 22.39 -11.53 -6.67
CA GLY A 228 22.46 -12.93 -6.28
C GLY A 228 23.91 -13.33 -6.04
N ARG A 229 24.22 -13.72 -4.82
CA ARG A 229 25.45 -14.42 -4.53
C ARG A 229 25.43 -15.69 -5.39
N PRO A 230 26.42 -15.92 -6.26
CA PRO A 230 26.50 -17.18 -6.99
C PRO A 230 26.60 -18.29 -5.97
N ALA A 231 25.64 -19.21 -5.98
CA ALA A 231 25.74 -20.47 -5.25
C ALA A 231 26.90 -21.25 -5.86
N GLY A 232 28.01 -21.37 -5.12
CA GLY A 232 29.10 -22.27 -5.50
C GLY A 232 30.49 -21.69 -5.40
N ALA A 233 30.99 -21.58 -4.19
CA ALA A 233 32.42 -21.73 -3.89
C ALA A 233 32.53 -22.33 -2.48
N THR A 234 32.51 -23.63 -2.42
CA THR A 234 33.01 -24.38 -1.27
C THR A 234 34.53 -24.58 -1.47
N PRO A 235 35.35 -24.33 -0.45
CA PRO A 235 36.79 -24.67 -0.49
C PRO A 235 37.02 -26.18 -0.48
#